data_a8180a5be142c547615c616e06a40408
#
_entry.id   a8180a5be142c547615c616e06a40408
#
_cell.length_a   1.000
_cell.length_b   1.000
_cell.length_c   1.000
_cell.angle_alpha   90.00
_cell.angle_beta   90.00
_cell.angle_gamma   90.00
#
_symmetry.space_group_name_H-M   'P 1'
#
loop_
_entity.id
_entity.type
_entity.pdbx_description
1 polymer ?
#
loop_
_entity_poly.entity_id
_entity_poly.type
_entity_poly.pdbx_seq_one_letter_code
_entity_poly.pdbx_strand_id
1 'polypeptide(L)'
;MTPTRIVSALALVVFGFVLGSWTSTIQAQASGKVFELRTYTAPEGKLPNLQARFRDHTMRIFNKHGMTSVGYWVPQDGAEHNNTLIYVIAHDSREQAKKNWAEFQADPEWRKVSAESQVDGPIVSKVVSVFMNATDYSPIK
;
A
#
# COMPACT_ATOMS: atom_id res chain seq x y z
N MET A 1 -52.95 70.37 32.13
CA MET A 1 -52.79 68.92 32.42
C MET A 1 -52.45 68.23 31.12
N THR A 2 -51.16 67.98 30.90
CA THR A 2 -50.61 67.32 29.69
C THR A 2 -49.91 66.03 30.11
N PRO A 3 -50.26 64.91 29.57
CA PRO A 3 -49.53 63.66 29.91
C PRO A 3 -48.26 63.51 29.02
N THR A 4 -47.21 63.32 29.68
CA THR A 4 -45.86 63.01 29.15
C THR A 4 -45.84 61.63 28.45
N ARG A 5 -45.46 61.59 27.19
CA ARG A 5 -45.28 60.37 26.43
C ARG A 5 -43.84 59.83 26.71
N ILE A 6 -43.77 58.66 27.28
CA ILE A 6 -42.55 57.91 27.42
C ILE A 6 -42.30 57.15 26.11
N VAL A 7 -41.25 57.51 25.40
CA VAL A 7 -40.80 56.77 24.20
C VAL A 7 -39.77 55.70 24.69
N SER A 8 -40.20 54.44 24.68
CA SER A 8 -39.31 53.31 24.95
C SER A 8 -38.51 52.99 23.67
N ALA A 9 -37.24 53.27 23.71
CA ALA A 9 -36.32 52.84 22.65
C ALA A 9 -36.02 51.33 22.81
N LEU A 10 -36.48 50.54 21.84
CA LEU A 10 -36.19 49.10 21.77
C LEU A 10 -34.83 48.92 21.06
N ALA A 11 -33.81 48.58 21.81
CA ALA A 11 -32.50 48.26 21.26
C ALA A 11 -32.53 46.81 20.71
N LEU A 12 -32.52 46.69 19.39
CA LEU A 12 -32.36 45.41 18.67
C LEU A 12 -30.89 45.02 18.70
N VAL A 13 -30.53 44.07 19.57
CA VAL A 13 -29.22 43.40 19.54
C VAL A 13 -29.26 42.34 18.45
N VAL A 14 -28.66 42.64 17.30
CA VAL A 14 -28.44 41.65 16.25
C VAL A 14 -27.25 40.81 16.63
N PHE A 15 -27.53 39.60 17.14
CA PHE A 15 -26.48 38.57 17.35
C PHE A 15 -26.15 37.98 15.98
N GLY A 16 -25.07 38.48 15.38
CA GLY A 16 -24.48 37.87 14.18
C GLY A 16 -23.88 36.51 14.50
N PHE A 17 -24.58 35.43 14.17
CA PHE A 17 -24.02 34.07 14.13
C PHE A 17 -23.09 34.00 12.94
N VAL A 18 -21.79 34.14 13.20
CA VAL A 18 -20.74 33.76 12.23
C VAL A 18 -20.67 32.24 12.22
N LEU A 19 -21.42 31.60 11.33
CA LEU A 19 -21.24 30.22 10.98
C LEU A 19 -19.91 30.10 10.22
N GLY A 20 -18.85 29.87 10.99
CA GLY A 20 -17.56 29.47 10.44
C GLY A 20 -17.73 28.13 9.72
N SER A 21 -17.89 28.19 8.40
CA SER A 21 -17.79 26.99 7.55
C SER A 21 -16.38 26.45 7.65
N TRP A 22 -16.19 25.48 8.51
CA TRP A 22 -15.02 24.63 8.48
C TRP A 22 -15.15 23.76 7.23
N THR A 23 -14.69 24.29 6.11
CA THR A 23 -14.42 23.47 4.94
C THR A 23 -13.21 22.60 5.29
N SER A 24 -13.48 21.42 5.85
CA SER A 24 -12.51 20.34 5.83
C SER A 24 -12.25 20.07 4.36
N THR A 25 -11.15 20.60 3.83
CA THR A 25 -10.56 20.13 2.59
C THR A 25 -10.20 18.68 2.85
N ILE A 26 -11.14 17.77 2.58
CA ILE A 26 -10.83 16.38 2.33
C ILE A 26 -9.98 16.47 1.06
N GLN A 27 -8.67 16.53 1.25
CA GLN A 27 -7.72 16.34 0.16
C GLN A 27 -8.05 14.95 -0.35
N ALA A 28 -8.78 14.88 -1.46
CA ALA A 28 -9.00 13.66 -2.19
C ALA A 28 -7.59 13.15 -2.51
N GLN A 29 -7.12 12.23 -1.70
CA GLN A 29 -5.89 11.51 -1.96
C GLN A 29 -6.09 10.92 -3.34
N ALA A 30 -5.34 11.41 -4.31
CA ALA A 30 -5.43 10.93 -5.68
C ALA A 30 -5.48 9.40 -5.58
N SER A 31 -6.57 8.80 -6.05
CA SER A 31 -6.82 7.36 -6.00
C SER A 31 -5.90 6.63 -6.98
N GLY A 32 -4.61 6.82 -6.78
CA GLY A 32 -3.56 6.12 -7.50
C GLY A 32 -3.19 4.83 -6.77
N LYS A 33 -2.78 3.84 -7.52
CA LYS A 33 -2.23 2.61 -6.94
C LYS A 33 -1.04 2.91 -6.04
N VAL A 34 -0.89 2.13 -4.99
CA VAL A 34 0.30 2.11 -4.15
C VAL A 34 1.19 0.98 -4.62
N PHE A 35 2.44 1.28 -4.87
CA PHE A 35 3.43 0.31 -5.31
C PHE A 35 4.27 -0.17 -4.13
N GLU A 36 4.55 -1.45 -4.09
CA GLU A 36 5.42 -2.05 -3.08
C GLU A 36 6.63 -2.68 -3.77
N LEU A 37 7.80 -2.07 -3.57
CA LEU A 37 9.09 -2.64 -3.95
C LEU A 37 9.52 -3.63 -2.88
N ARG A 38 9.81 -4.86 -3.27
CA ARG A 38 10.33 -5.89 -2.38
C ARG A 38 11.65 -6.41 -2.89
N THR A 39 12.59 -6.52 -1.96
CA THR A 39 13.91 -7.11 -2.22
C THR A 39 14.06 -8.33 -1.32
N TYR A 40 14.20 -9.49 -1.96
CA TYR A 40 14.41 -10.76 -1.28
C TYR A 40 15.86 -11.19 -1.46
N THR A 41 16.52 -11.50 -0.35
CA THR A 41 17.84 -12.13 -0.38
C THR A 41 17.66 -13.63 -0.11
N ALA A 42 18.12 -14.47 -1.03
CA ALA A 42 18.17 -15.92 -0.88
C ALA A 42 19.49 -16.35 -0.23
N PRO A 43 19.51 -17.43 0.54
CA PRO A 43 20.76 -18.08 0.91
C PRO A 43 21.55 -18.50 -0.32
N GLU A 44 22.85 -18.76 -0.17
CA GLU A 44 23.74 -19.19 -1.25
C GLU A 44 23.14 -20.38 -2.02
N GLY A 45 23.13 -20.28 -3.34
CA GLY A 45 22.60 -21.31 -4.24
C GLY A 45 21.07 -21.47 -4.25
N LYS A 46 20.31 -20.71 -3.45
CA LYS A 46 18.85 -20.86 -3.34
C LYS A 46 18.04 -19.91 -4.22
N LEU A 47 18.67 -18.96 -4.93
CA LEU A 47 17.96 -18.06 -5.84
C LEU A 47 17.18 -18.80 -6.95
N PRO A 48 17.68 -19.85 -7.59
CA PRO A 48 16.91 -20.63 -8.58
C PRO A 48 15.63 -21.23 -7.98
N ASN A 49 15.68 -21.74 -6.75
CA ASN A 49 14.52 -22.28 -6.04
C ASN A 49 13.48 -21.19 -5.75
N LEU A 50 13.96 -20.01 -5.32
CA LEU A 50 13.10 -18.86 -5.09
C LEU A 50 12.41 -18.42 -6.38
N GLN A 51 13.13 -18.30 -7.49
CA GLN A 51 12.57 -17.96 -8.79
C GLN A 51 11.55 -19.00 -9.27
N ALA A 52 11.82 -20.29 -9.11
CA ALA A 52 10.87 -21.35 -9.45
C ALA A 52 9.57 -21.20 -8.65
N ARG A 53 9.65 -21.01 -7.33
CA ARG A 53 8.46 -20.78 -6.51
C ARG A 53 7.65 -19.57 -6.98
N PHE A 54 8.31 -18.46 -7.36
CA PHE A 54 7.62 -17.29 -7.88
C PHE A 54 6.92 -17.59 -9.21
N ARG A 55 7.64 -18.17 -10.18
CA ARG A 55 7.13 -18.48 -11.51
C ARG A 55 5.96 -19.46 -11.47
N ASP A 56 6.09 -20.52 -10.71
CA ASP A 56 5.17 -21.63 -10.75
C ASP A 56 3.95 -21.44 -9.83
N HIS A 57 4.07 -20.62 -8.78
CA HIS A 57 3.04 -20.50 -7.76
C HIS A 57 2.78 -19.07 -7.29
N THR A 58 3.81 -18.34 -6.80
CA THR A 58 3.61 -17.12 -6.02
C THR A 58 2.89 -16.03 -6.81
N MET A 59 3.26 -15.80 -8.08
CA MET A 59 2.66 -14.77 -8.91
C MET A 59 1.14 -14.98 -9.10
N ARG A 60 0.73 -16.23 -9.31
CA ARG A 60 -0.69 -16.56 -9.44
C ARG A 60 -1.44 -16.36 -8.14
N ILE A 61 -0.84 -16.74 -7.00
CA ILE A 61 -1.46 -16.56 -5.69
C ILE A 61 -1.52 -15.08 -5.32
N PHE A 62 -0.51 -14.27 -5.66
CA PHE A 62 -0.56 -12.81 -5.54
C PHE A 62 -1.77 -12.23 -6.27
N ASN A 63 -1.95 -12.60 -7.52
CA ASN A 63 -3.08 -12.12 -8.33
C ASN A 63 -4.44 -12.53 -7.74
N LYS A 64 -4.55 -13.74 -7.20
CA LYS A 64 -5.73 -14.24 -6.49
C LYS A 64 -6.13 -13.33 -5.31
N HIS A 65 -5.16 -12.72 -4.65
CA HIS A 65 -5.35 -11.83 -3.50
C HIS A 65 -5.20 -10.34 -3.84
N GLY A 66 -5.45 -9.95 -5.09
CA GLY A 66 -5.49 -8.55 -5.49
C GLY A 66 -4.13 -7.83 -5.50
N MET A 67 -3.03 -8.58 -5.50
CA MET A 67 -1.68 -8.02 -5.66
C MET A 67 -1.26 -8.10 -7.12
N THR A 68 -1.27 -6.96 -7.82
CA THR A 68 -0.96 -6.90 -9.25
C THR A 68 0.56 -6.85 -9.47
N SER A 69 1.11 -7.82 -10.17
CA SER A 69 2.54 -7.84 -10.53
C SER A 69 2.87 -6.73 -11.51
N VAL A 70 3.87 -5.90 -11.19
CA VAL A 70 4.44 -4.89 -12.09
C VAL A 70 5.66 -5.44 -12.81
N GLY A 71 6.58 -6.09 -12.08
CA GLY A 71 7.74 -6.71 -12.68
C GLY A 71 8.64 -7.40 -11.66
N TYR A 72 9.57 -8.20 -12.17
CA TYR A 72 10.52 -9.01 -11.41
C TYR A 72 11.90 -8.91 -12.03
N TRP A 73 12.92 -8.67 -11.23
CA TRP A 73 14.31 -8.49 -11.68
C TRP A 73 15.29 -9.22 -10.80
N VAL A 74 16.41 -9.59 -11.39
CA VAL A 74 17.62 -10.05 -10.71
C VAL A 74 18.72 -9.06 -11.10
N PRO A 75 19.54 -8.56 -10.16
CA PRO A 75 20.70 -7.74 -10.49
C PRO A 75 21.63 -8.44 -11.47
N GLN A 76 22.21 -7.72 -12.42
CA GLN A 76 23.18 -8.26 -13.36
C GLN A 76 24.60 -8.22 -12.80
N ASP A 77 24.87 -7.26 -11.91
CA ASP A 77 26.20 -6.98 -11.38
C ASP A 77 26.22 -7.05 -9.85
N GLY A 78 27.43 -7.08 -9.29
CA GLY A 78 27.65 -7.07 -7.85
C GLY A 78 27.44 -8.43 -7.18
N ALA A 79 27.57 -8.45 -5.86
CA ALA A 79 27.38 -9.66 -5.06
C ALA A 79 25.92 -10.15 -5.06
N GLU A 80 24.98 -9.23 -5.31
CA GLU A 80 23.54 -9.50 -5.27
C GLU A 80 23.02 -10.29 -6.47
N HIS A 81 23.77 -10.38 -7.58
CA HIS A 81 23.28 -11.04 -8.80
C HIS A 81 22.97 -12.54 -8.60
N ASN A 82 23.64 -13.19 -7.66
CA ASN A 82 23.48 -14.61 -7.40
C ASN A 82 22.45 -14.95 -6.31
N ASN A 83 21.95 -13.95 -5.57
CA ASN A 83 21.14 -14.21 -4.40
C ASN A 83 19.93 -13.27 -4.23
N THR A 84 19.71 -12.32 -5.13
CA THR A 84 18.69 -11.27 -4.92
C THR A 84 17.60 -11.33 -5.98
N LEU A 85 16.35 -11.35 -5.52
CA LEU A 85 15.16 -11.13 -6.33
C LEU A 85 14.52 -9.81 -5.92
N ILE A 86 14.34 -8.91 -6.90
CA ILE A 86 13.66 -7.63 -6.72
C ILE A 86 12.34 -7.70 -7.49
N TYR A 87 11.25 -7.23 -6.87
CA TYR A 87 9.99 -7.15 -7.58
C TYR A 87 9.14 -5.98 -7.09
N VAL A 88 8.21 -5.56 -7.92
CA VAL A 88 7.22 -4.54 -7.61
C VAL A 88 5.83 -5.11 -7.82
N ILE A 89 4.99 -4.90 -6.83
CA ILE A 89 3.55 -5.18 -6.90
C ILE A 89 2.76 -3.91 -6.65
N ALA A 90 1.58 -3.81 -7.25
CA ALA A 90 0.67 -2.70 -7.08
C ALA A 90 -0.56 -3.14 -6.27
N HIS A 91 -1.01 -2.27 -5.37
CA HIS A 91 -2.21 -2.39 -4.57
C HIS A 91 -3.12 -1.19 -4.80
N ASP A 92 -4.42 -1.35 -4.59
CA ASP A 92 -5.37 -0.25 -4.75
C ASP A 92 -5.23 0.83 -3.66
N SER A 93 -4.76 0.46 -2.47
CA SER A 93 -4.42 1.38 -1.38
C SER A 93 -3.44 0.73 -0.39
N ARG A 94 -2.96 1.52 0.57
CA ARG A 94 -2.13 1.02 1.67
C ARG A 94 -2.91 0.06 2.59
N GLU A 95 -4.17 0.37 2.84
CA GLU A 95 -5.08 -0.48 3.64
C GLU A 95 -5.36 -1.78 2.90
N GLN A 96 -5.62 -1.70 1.58
CA GLN A 96 -5.83 -2.89 0.76
C GLN A 96 -4.57 -3.76 0.70
N ALA A 97 -3.37 -3.17 0.64
CA ALA A 97 -2.11 -3.91 0.72
C ALA A 97 -2.02 -4.76 2.00
N LYS A 98 -2.35 -4.17 3.15
CA LYS A 98 -2.36 -4.88 4.43
C LYS A 98 -3.33 -6.07 4.42
N LYS A 99 -4.52 -5.88 3.87
CA LYS A 99 -5.53 -6.93 3.74
C LYS A 99 -5.06 -8.04 2.80
N ASN A 100 -4.58 -7.67 1.61
CA ASN A 100 -4.08 -8.62 0.61
C ASN A 100 -2.97 -9.51 1.16
N TRP A 101 -2.02 -8.92 1.89
CA TRP A 101 -0.95 -9.68 2.54
C TRP A 101 -1.46 -10.64 3.61
N ALA A 102 -2.42 -10.20 4.42
CA ALA A 102 -3.01 -11.07 5.44
C ALA A 102 -3.75 -12.26 4.82
N GLU A 103 -4.54 -12.04 3.78
CA GLU A 103 -5.25 -13.07 3.05
C GLU A 103 -4.29 -14.03 2.33
N PHE A 104 -3.26 -13.51 1.68
CA PHE A 104 -2.20 -14.32 1.06
C PHE A 104 -1.50 -15.24 2.06
N GLN A 105 -1.10 -14.72 3.22
CA GLN A 105 -0.43 -15.52 4.25
C GLN A 105 -1.35 -16.56 4.89
N ALA A 106 -2.65 -16.29 4.93
CA ALA A 106 -3.66 -17.23 5.43
C ALA A 106 -4.06 -18.29 4.40
N ASP A 107 -3.75 -18.10 3.11
CA ASP A 107 -4.14 -19.01 2.03
C ASP A 107 -3.52 -20.41 2.23
N PRO A 108 -4.35 -21.47 2.30
CA PRO A 108 -3.84 -22.83 2.44
C PRO A 108 -2.92 -23.28 1.31
N GLU A 109 -3.16 -22.80 0.09
CA GLU A 109 -2.31 -23.10 -1.07
C GLU A 109 -0.92 -22.46 -0.89
N TRP A 110 -0.87 -21.19 -0.47
CA TRP A 110 0.40 -20.53 -0.17
C TRP A 110 1.17 -21.23 0.94
N ARG A 111 0.50 -21.61 2.02
CA ARG A 111 1.13 -22.32 3.14
C ARG A 111 1.76 -23.64 2.69
N LYS A 112 1.03 -24.39 1.84
CA LYS A 112 1.55 -25.64 1.26
C LYS A 112 2.78 -25.37 0.38
N VAL A 113 2.68 -24.47 -0.58
CA VAL A 113 3.78 -24.08 -1.48
C VAL A 113 4.98 -23.58 -0.72
N SER A 114 4.77 -22.74 0.30
CA SER A 114 5.85 -22.22 1.14
C SER A 114 6.58 -23.32 1.90
N ALA A 115 5.83 -24.29 2.46
CA ALA A 115 6.43 -25.41 3.16
C ALA A 115 7.21 -26.34 2.21
N GLU A 116 6.60 -26.72 1.08
CA GLU A 116 7.20 -27.62 0.10
C GLU A 116 8.47 -27.04 -0.54
N SER A 117 8.50 -25.73 -0.78
CA SER A 117 9.66 -25.06 -1.37
C SER A 117 10.86 -24.94 -0.43
N GLN A 118 10.69 -25.24 0.85
CA GLN A 118 11.70 -25.06 1.90
C GLN A 118 12.08 -26.37 2.62
N VAL A 119 11.73 -27.52 2.05
CA VAL A 119 12.07 -28.84 2.64
C VAL A 119 13.58 -29.04 2.80
N ASP A 120 14.37 -28.46 1.90
CA ASP A 120 15.85 -28.48 1.93
C ASP A 120 16.46 -27.21 2.55
N GLY A 121 15.70 -26.56 3.43
CA GLY A 121 16.10 -25.34 4.12
C GLY A 121 15.47 -24.06 3.53
N PRO A 122 15.69 -22.92 4.20
CA PRO A 122 15.10 -21.66 3.79
C PRO A 122 15.59 -21.22 2.41
N ILE A 123 14.69 -20.65 1.60
CA ILE A 123 15.02 -20.06 0.30
C ILE A 123 14.95 -18.53 0.32
N VAL A 124 14.60 -17.94 1.46
CA VAL A 124 14.64 -16.50 1.73
C VAL A 124 15.27 -16.26 3.09
N SER A 125 16.35 -15.48 3.13
CA SER A 125 17.04 -15.11 4.37
C SER A 125 16.69 -13.70 4.84
N LYS A 126 16.32 -12.79 3.91
CA LYS A 126 15.98 -11.41 4.21
C LYS A 126 14.91 -10.88 3.25
N VAL A 127 14.03 -10.06 3.78
CA VAL A 127 13.04 -9.31 3.02
C VAL A 127 13.13 -7.84 3.39
N VAL A 128 13.22 -6.98 2.37
CA VAL A 128 13.05 -5.54 2.52
C VAL A 128 11.84 -5.12 1.71
N SER A 129 10.97 -4.30 2.28
CA SER A 129 9.77 -3.77 1.63
C SER A 129 9.74 -2.25 1.74
N VAL A 130 9.48 -1.58 0.61
CA VAL A 130 9.33 -0.13 0.52
C VAL A 130 8.05 0.18 -0.24
N PHE A 131 7.16 0.92 0.39
CA PHE A 131 5.96 1.42 -0.28
C PHE A 131 6.23 2.75 -0.97
N MET A 132 5.70 2.90 -2.17
CA MET A 132 5.98 4.03 -3.06
C MET A 132 4.69 4.57 -3.67
N ASN A 133 4.64 5.87 -3.88
CA ASN A 133 3.65 6.52 -4.73
C ASN A 133 4.29 6.81 -6.08
N ALA A 134 3.53 6.64 -7.17
CA ALA A 134 3.99 7.12 -8.47
C ALA A 134 4.12 8.64 -8.46
N THR A 135 5.17 9.16 -9.08
CA THR A 135 5.32 10.60 -9.33
C THR A 135 4.37 11.04 -10.46
N ASP A 136 4.12 12.34 -10.59
CA ASP A 136 3.28 12.91 -11.65
C ASP A 136 3.83 12.64 -13.06
N TYR A 137 5.13 12.47 -13.19
CA TYR A 137 5.82 12.13 -14.44
C TYR A 137 6.11 10.62 -14.63
N SER A 138 5.67 9.77 -13.70
CA SER A 138 5.84 8.32 -13.86
C SER A 138 4.98 7.76 -14.99
N PRO A 139 5.53 6.92 -15.89
CA PRO A 139 4.75 6.25 -16.92
C PRO A 139 3.82 5.16 -16.36
N ILE A 140 4.10 4.69 -15.14
CA ILE A 140 3.28 3.71 -14.42
C ILE A 140 2.56 4.43 -13.28
N LYS A 141 1.22 4.30 -13.24
CA LYS A 141 0.34 4.94 -12.25
C LYS A 141 -0.46 3.90 -11.47
#